data_3ab30f96f2431926cce85e212c438c5d
#
_entry.id   3ab30f96f2431926cce85e212c438c5d
#
_cell.length_a   1.000
_cell.length_b   1.000
_cell.length_c   1.000
_cell.angle_alpha   90.00
_cell.angle_beta   90.00
_cell.angle_gamma   90.00
#
_symmetry.space_group_name_H-M   'P 1'
#
loop_
_entity.id
_entity.type
_entity.pdbx_description
1 polymer ?
#
loop_
_entity_poly.entity_id
_entity_poly.type
_entity_poly.pdbx_seq_one_letter_code
_entity_poly.pdbx_strand_id
1 'polypeptide(L)'
;MRARYGVPLKVTAGVAAVGAAGLVYAAGFEARSFRLRRVTVPVLPHGTRPVRVLQVSDVHMVAGQRKKRAWLQSLAGLRPDFVVNTGDNLSDPDAIPELLDALGPLLDYPGVYVFGSNDYYGPTLRNPARYLIEKVQGRHGLNGNAPVVGAVHNEWERIRDAFDASGWLNLTNTRGRLKVDGLEIAFTGLDDPHIKRDRYERVAGGPETDADLSVGVVHAPYLRSLDAFTADGYPLILAGHTHGGQLCIPFYGALVTNCDLDTDRVKGLSTHRAGGHTAHLHVSAGCGTSRYTPVRFACPPEATLLTLTPQD
;
A
#
# COMPACT_ATOMS: atom_id res chain seq x y z
N MET A 1 21.73 -23.14 -46.60
CA MET A 1 22.37 -23.39 -45.29
C MET A 1 22.06 -22.26 -44.35
N ARG A 2 21.15 -22.44 -43.36
CA ARG A 2 20.90 -21.44 -42.28
C ARG A 2 21.82 -21.78 -41.13
N ALA A 3 22.81 -20.92 -40.88
CA ALA A 3 23.67 -21.02 -39.71
C ALA A 3 22.80 -20.86 -38.44
N ARG A 4 22.63 -21.93 -37.68
CA ARG A 4 22.06 -21.87 -36.31
C ARG A 4 23.18 -21.33 -35.39
N TYR A 5 23.12 -20.06 -35.04
CA TYR A 5 23.95 -19.50 -33.98
C TYR A 5 23.46 -20.06 -32.64
N GLY A 6 24.02 -21.16 -32.20
CA GLY A 6 23.81 -21.67 -30.84
C GLY A 6 24.52 -20.77 -29.86
N VAL A 7 23.80 -20.24 -28.86
CA VAL A 7 24.43 -19.51 -27.73
C VAL A 7 25.39 -20.46 -27.01
N PRO A 8 26.67 -20.10 -26.82
CA PRO A 8 27.63 -21.00 -26.19
C PRO A 8 27.16 -21.37 -24.75
N LEU A 9 27.25 -22.65 -24.43
CA LEU A 9 26.79 -23.21 -23.11
C LEU A 9 27.32 -22.43 -21.90
N LYS A 10 28.55 -21.92 -21.97
CA LYS A 10 29.15 -21.08 -20.91
C LYS A 10 28.42 -19.75 -20.70
N VAL A 11 27.89 -19.12 -21.75
CA VAL A 11 27.09 -17.88 -21.66
C VAL A 11 25.74 -18.19 -21.01
N THR A 12 25.09 -19.28 -21.44
CA THR A 12 23.82 -19.72 -20.85
C THR A 12 23.96 -20.04 -19.37
N ALA A 13 25.02 -20.76 -18.97
CA ALA A 13 25.32 -21.08 -17.58
C ALA A 13 25.62 -19.82 -16.75
N GLY A 14 26.35 -18.86 -17.31
CA GLY A 14 26.63 -17.58 -16.66
C GLY A 14 25.36 -16.76 -16.39
N VAL A 15 24.49 -16.64 -17.39
CA VAL A 15 23.20 -15.94 -17.24
C VAL A 15 22.30 -16.62 -16.20
N ALA A 16 22.25 -17.97 -16.20
CA ALA A 16 21.48 -18.71 -15.20
C ALA A 16 22.01 -18.51 -13.77
N ALA A 17 23.34 -18.49 -13.59
CA ALA A 17 23.96 -18.24 -12.29
C ALA A 17 23.66 -16.83 -11.77
N VAL A 18 23.75 -15.79 -12.60
CA VAL A 18 23.41 -14.42 -12.25
C VAL A 18 21.92 -14.30 -11.90
N GLY A 19 21.04 -14.93 -12.68
CA GLY A 19 19.61 -14.96 -12.37
C GLY A 19 19.29 -15.63 -11.04
N ALA A 20 19.91 -16.77 -10.74
CA ALA A 20 19.77 -17.47 -9.47
C ALA A 20 20.27 -16.62 -8.29
N ALA A 21 21.44 -15.98 -8.41
CA ALA A 21 21.99 -15.09 -7.40
C ALA A 21 21.06 -13.88 -7.17
N GLY A 22 20.50 -13.30 -8.23
CA GLY A 22 19.51 -12.22 -8.15
C GLY A 22 18.25 -12.64 -7.39
N LEU A 23 17.72 -13.84 -7.63
CA LEU A 23 16.57 -14.38 -6.91
C LEU A 23 16.87 -14.63 -5.43
N VAL A 24 18.04 -15.21 -5.11
CA VAL A 24 18.49 -15.41 -3.72
C VAL A 24 18.59 -14.05 -3.00
N TYR A 25 19.17 -13.04 -3.63
CA TYR A 25 19.23 -11.68 -3.10
C TYR A 25 17.83 -11.11 -2.87
N ALA A 26 16.96 -11.18 -3.88
CA ALA A 26 15.61 -10.61 -3.87
C ALA A 26 14.73 -11.24 -2.77
N ALA A 27 14.76 -12.57 -2.62
CA ALA A 27 13.96 -13.29 -1.63
C ALA A 27 14.60 -13.34 -0.24
N GLY A 28 15.91 -13.54 -0.20
CA GLY A 28 16.67 -13.78 1.05
C GLY A 28 17.06 -12.49 1.78
N PHE A 29 17.39 -11.44 1.04
CA PHE A 29 17.93 -10.21 1.60
C PHE A 29 16.99 -9.02 1.43
N GLU A 30 16.68 -8.62 0.19
CA GLU A 30 15.96 -7.37 -0.04
C GLU A 30 14.52 -7.39 0.48
N ALA A 31 13.78 -8.49 0.32
CA ALA A 31 12.44 -8.66 0.86
C ALA A 31 12.37 -8.58 2.40
N ARG A 32 13.52 -8.58 3.07
CA ARG A 32 13.65 -8.46 4.54
C ARG A 32 14.46 -7.22 4.96
N SER A 33 14.75 -6.32 4.02
CA SER A 33 15.49 -5.08 4.26
C SER A 33 14.51 -3.93 4.50
N PHE A 34 13.76 -4.01 5.60
CA PHE A 34 12.73 -3.04 5.97
C PHE A 34 13.31 -1.63 6.11
N ARG A 35 12.63 -0.63 5.56
CA ARG A 35 13.05 0.77 5.56
C ARG A 35 11.97 1.69 6.07
N LEU A 36 12.40 2.82 6.62
CA LEU A 36 11.54 3.95 6.92
C LEU A 36 11.79 5.04 5.87
N ARG A 37 10.75 5.36 5.11
CA ARG A 37 10.72 6.53 4.23
C ARG A 37 10.23 7.73 5.02
N ARG A 38 10.81 8.90 4.77
CA ARG A 38 10.34 10.18 5.31
C ARG A 38 9.94 11.09 4.15
N VAL A 39 8.74 11.67 4.25
CA VAL A 39 8.16 12.51 3.19
C VAL A 39 7.52 13.73 3.84
N THR A 40 7.76 14.92 3.28
CA THR A 40 7.08 16.16 3.69
C THR A 40 6.01 16.51 2.68
N VAL A 41 4.81 16.88 3.15
CA VAL A 41 3.64 17.21 2.31
C VAL A 41 3.04 18.52 2.79
N PRO A 42 3.10 19.62 2.01
CA PRO A 42 2.53 20.93 2.37
C PRO A 42 1.02 20.93 2.09
N VAL A 43 0.20 20.62 3.09
CA VAL A 43 -1.26 20.50 2.96
C VAL A 43 -2.05 21.09 4.14
N LEU A 44 -1.36 21.54 5.18
CA LEU A 44 -2.03 22.11 6.37
C LEU A 44 -2.28 23.62 6.19
N PRO A 45 -3.26 24.18 6.92
CA PRO A 45 -3.46 25.63 6.99
C PRO A 45 -2.21 26.36 7.50
N HIS A 46 -2.07 27.62 7.09
CA HIS A 46 -1.00 28.49 7.57
C HIS A 46 -0.99 28.61 9.09
N GLY A 47 0.20 28.65 9.69
CA GLY A 47 0.38 28.84 11.13
C GLY A 47 0.14 27.60 11.98
N THR A 48 -0.22 26.46 11.39
CA THR A 48 -0.35 25.20 12.11
C THR A 48 1.02 24.56 12.34
N ARG A 49 1.14 23.74 13.40
CA ARG A 49 2.33 22.92 13.57
C ARG A 49 2.36 21.73 12.58
N PRO A 50 3.54 21.23 12.22
CA PRO A 50 3.62 20.00 11.45
C PRO A 50 2.99 18.81 12.18
N VAL A 51 2.30 17.96 11.43
CA VAL A 51 1.65 16.72 11.90
C VAL A 51 2.39 15.51 11.33
N ARG A 52 2.70 14.54 12.18
CA ARG A 52 3.44 13.33 11.83
C ARG A 52 2.49 12.15 11.66
N VAL A 53 2.38 11.67 10.45
CA VAL A 53 1.51 10.55 10.09
C VAL A 53 2.35 9.34 9.75
N LEU A 54 2.14 8.23 10.43
CA LEU A 54 2.77 6.96 10.06
C LEU A 54 1.82 6.17 9.16
N GLN A 55 2.20 6.03 7.88
CA GLN A 55 1.47 5.14 6.97
C GLN A 55 2.10 3.75 7.00
N VAL A 56 1.28 2.75 7.34
CA VAL A 56 1.57 1.32 7.30
C VAL A 56 0.64 0.68 6.28
N SER A 57 1.18 -0.11 5.37
CA SER A 57 0.45 -0.72 4.26
C SER A 57 1.03 -2.06 3.89
N ASP A 58 0.22 -2.95 3.34
CA ASP A 58 0.68 -4.20 2.71
C ASP A 58 1.66 -4.96 3.61
N VAL A 59 1.26 -5.18 4.85
CA VAL A 59 2.09 -5.90 5.85
C VAL A 59 2.29 -7.35 5.42
N HIS A 60 1.24 -7.96 4.84
CA HIS A 60 1.26 -9.35 4.40
C HIS A 60 1.90 -10.25 5.44
N MET A 61 1.35 -10.25 6.66
CA MET A 61 1.88 -11.07 7.74
C MET A 61 1.74 -12.56 7.41
N VAL A 62 2.82 -13.28 7.66
CA VAL A 62 2.90 -14.74 7.61
C VAL A 62 3.49 -15.20 8.93
N ALA A 63 3.04 -16.34 9.44
CA ALA A 63 3.53 -16.90 10.70
C ALA A 63 5.07 -17.03 10.72
N GLY A 64 5.69 -16.73 11.87
CA GLY A 64 7.12 -16.86 12.09
C GLY A 64 8.00 -15.70 11.57
N GLN A 65 7.43 -14.59 11.09
CA GLN A 65 8.19 -13.44 10.57
C GLN A 65 8.74 -12.52 11.68
N ARG A 66 9.53 -13.06 12.61
CA ARG A 66 10.06 -12.37 13.80
C ARG A 66 10.73 -11.02 13.50
N LYS A 67 11.53 -10.93 12.42
CA LYS A 67 12.23 -9.70 12.04
C LYS A 67 11.26 -8.61 11.61
N LYS A 68 10.23 -8.94 10.81
CA LYS A 68 9.18 -8.01 10.39
C LYS A 68 8.39 -7.53 11.60
N ARG A 69 7.97 -8.45 12.48
CA ARG A 69 7.25 -8.13 13.72
C ARG A 69 8.02 -7.13 14.57
N ALA A 70 9.27 -7.43 14.90
CA ALA A 70 10.11 -6.55 15.72
C ALA A 70 10.31 -5.17 15.07
N TRP A 71 10.44 -5.12 13.73
CA TRP A 71 10.56 -3.86 13.01
C TRP A 71 9.25 -3.05 13.06
N LEU A 72 8.09 -3.66 12.84
CA LEU A 72 6.78 -2.98 12.95
C LEU A 72 6.58 -2.41 14.37
N GLN A 73 6.87 -3.20 15.40
CA GLN A 73 6.80 -2.74 16.80
C GLN A 73 7.70 -1.53 17.05
N SER A 74 8.91 -1.51 16.45
CA SER A 74 9.85 -0.40 16.61
C SER A 74 9.37 0.93 16.02
N LEU A 75 8.40 0.90 15.08
CA LEU A 75 7.86 2.11 14.46
C LEU A 75 7.10 3.01 15.46
N ALA A 76 6.59 2.46 16.54
CA ALA A 76 5.97 3.25 17.63
C ALA A 76 6.95 4.25 18.25
N GLY A 77 8.25 3.92 18.28
CA GLY A 77 9.31 4.85 18.72
C GLY A 77 9.45 6.11 17.88
N LEU A 78 8.81 6.17 16.70
CA LEU A 78 8.72 7.38 15.89
C LEU A 78 7.77 8.41 16.50
N ARG A 79 6.89 8.02 17.41
CA ARG A 79 5.85 8.86 18.04
C ARG A 79 5.04 9.62 16.99
N PRO A 80 4.32 8.93 16.08
CA PRO A 80 3.43 9.61 15.16
C PRO A 80 2.28 10.28 15.91
N ASP A 81 1.70 11.33 15.35
CA ASP A 81 0.49 11.94 15.89
C ASP A 81 -0.72 11.05 15.61
N PHE A 82 -0.71 10.34 14.49
CA PHE A 82 -1.67 9.26 14.19
C PHE A 82 -1.11 8.27 13.16
N VAL A 83 -1.80 7.14 13.02
CA VAL A 83 -1.44 6.06 12.09
C VAL A 83 -2.51 5.91 11.02
N VAL A 84 -2.10 5.68 9.77
CA VAL A 84 -2.99 5.29 8.67
C VAL A 84 -2.58 3.90 8.17
N ASN A 85 -3.48 2.93 8.33
CA ASN A 85 -3.30 1.60 7.77
C ASN A 85 -4.11 1.48 6.47
N THR A 86 -3.41 1.26 5.35
CA THR A 86 -4.04 1.19 4.03
C THR A 86 -4.30 -0.24 3.56
N GLY A 87 -4.35 -1.23 4.47
CA GLY A 87 -4.83 -2.59 4.19
C GLY A 87 -3.76 -3.56 3.71
N ASP A 88 -4.20 -4.75 3.31
CA ASP A 88 -3.41 -5.94 2.96
C ASP A 88 -2.48 -6.37 4.11
N ASN A 89 -3.08 -6.53 5.30
CA ASN A 89 -2.35 -6.87 6.51
C ASN A 89 -1.93 -8.35 6.55
N LEU A 90 -2.69 -9.26 5.91
CA LEU A 90 -2.50 -10.70 5.96
C LEU A 90 -1.97 -11.29 4.66
N SER A 91 -1.16 -12.35 4.77
CA SER A 91 -0.87 -13.33 3.72
C SER A 91 -0.93 -14.78 4.24
N ASP A 92 -1.41 -14.95 5.46
CA ASP A 92 -1.62 -16.23 6.10
C ASP A 92 -2.82 -16.08 7.06
N PRO A 93 -3.93 -16.82 6.87
CA PRO A 93 -5.09 -16.74 7.76
C PRO A 93 -4.73 -16.96 9.23
N ASP A 94 -3.76 -17.83 9.50
CA ASP A 94 -3.33 -18.19 10.86
C ASP A 94 -2.43 -17.13 11.51
N ALA A 95 -2.00 -16.10 10.76
CA ALA A 95 -1.07 -15.08 11.25
C ALA A 95 -1.75 -13.88 11.94
N ILE A 96 -3.06 -13.91 12.15
CA ILE A 96 -3.78 -12.79 12.83
C ILE A 96 -3.19 -12.48 14.22
N PRO A 97 -2.91 -13.45 15.11
CA PRO A 97 -2.29 -13.15 16.40
C PRO A 97 -0.92 -12.47 16.27
N GLU A 98 -0.09 -12.92 15.32
CA GLU A 98 1.23 -12.32 15.07
C GLU A 98 1.13 -10.91 14.46
N LEU A 99 0.11 -10.67 13.61
CA LEU A 99 -0.19 -9.35 13.06
C LEU A 99 -0.56 -8.37 14.18
N LEU A 100 -1.51 -8.76 15.04
CA LEU A 100 -1.97 -7.92 16.15
C LEU A 100 -0.85 -7.66 17.17
N ASP A 101 0.00 -8.64 17.46
CA ASP A 101 1.20 -8.42 18.27
C ASP A 101 2.19 -7.47 17.59
N ALA A 102 2.37 -7.59 16.26
CA ALA A 102 3.28 -6.72 15.52
C ALA A 102 2.81 -5.26 15.47
N LEU A 103 1.51 -5.02 15.36
CA LEU A 103 0.91 -3.69 15.31
C LEU A 103 0.56 -3.14 16.71
N GLY A 104 0.56 -3.99 17.75
CA GLY A 104 0.12 -3.64 19.10
C GLY A 104 0.61 -2.28 19.60
N PRO A 105 1.93 -1.99 19.58
CA PRO A 105 2.44 -0.68 20.02
C PRO A 105 1.99 0.51 19.16
N LEU A 106 1.52 0.28 17.92
CA LEU A 106 0.96 1.32 17.07
C LEU A 106 -0.52 1.57 17.36
N LEU A 107 -1.22 0.58 17.89
CA LEU A 107 -2.63 0.70 18.30
C LEU A 107 -2.82 1.62 19.52
N ASP A 108 -1.74 1.98 20.22
CA ASP A 108 -1.76 2.98 21.30
C ASP A 108 -1.88 4.43 20.79
N TYR A 109 -1.70 4.64 19.47
CA TYR A 109 -1.87 5.94 18.82
C TYR A 109 -3.24 6.06 18.16
N PRO A 110 -3.81 7.27 18.03
CA PRO A 110 -4.97 7.46 17.18
C PRO A 110 -4.71 6.89 15.78
N GLY A 111 -5.72 6.30 15.16
CA GLY A 111 -5.51 5.72 13.84
C GLY A 111 -6.77 5.59 13.01
N VAL A 112 -6.56 5.40 11.72
CA VAL A 112 -7.60 5.10 10.75
C VAL A 112 -7.15 3.97 9.85
N TYR A 113 -8.10 3.20 9.30
CA TYR A 113 -7.77 2.09 8.43
C TYR A 113 -8.81 1.82 7.33
N VAL A 114 -8.34 1.22 6.26
CA VAL A 114 -9.14 0.55 5.23
C VAL A 114 -8.60 -0.87 5.04
N PHE A 115 -9.41 -1.75 4.48
CA PHE A 115 -8.99 -3.11 4.15
C PHE A 115 -8.55 -3.24 2.69
N GLY A 116 -7.65 -4.19 2.42
CA GLY A 116 -7.30 -4.66 1.09
C GLY A 116 -7.78 -6.09 0.84
N SER A 117 -7.57 -6.59 -0.36
CA SER A 117 -8.07 -7.90 -0.81
C SER A 117 -7.54 -9.06 0.04
N ASN A 118 -6.30 -8.95 0.52
CA ASN A 118 -5.67 -10.00 1.34
C ASN A 118 -6.10 -9.97 2.80
N ASP A 119 -6.83 -8.95 3.24
CA ASP A 119 -7.51 -9.00 4.52
C ASP A 119 -8.75 -9.89 4.44
N TYR A 120 -9.51 -9.81 3.34
CA TYR A 120 -10.73 -10.59 3.13
C TYR A 120 -10.48 -12.03 2.69
N TYR A 121 -9.44 -12.23 1.84
CA TYR A 121 -9.22 -13.51 1.16
C TYR A 121 -7.79 -13.98 1.36
N GLY A 122 -7.65 -15.26 1.67
CA GLY A 122 -6.34 -15.93 1.72
C GLY A 122 -5.63 -15.88 0.35
N PRO A 123 -4.29 -15.89 0.35
CA PRO A 123 -3.52 -15.79 -0.87
C PRO A 123 -3.73 -17.03 -1.76
N THR A 124 -3.89 -16.79 -3.06
CA THR A 124 -4.00 -17.86 -4.06
C THR A 124 -2.73 -17.93 -4.91
N LEU A 125 -2.29 -19.15 -5.24
CA LEU A 125 -1.14 -19.35 -6.12
C LEU A 125 -1.51 -18.88 -7.53
N ARG A 126 -0.80 -17.87 -8.01
CA ARG A 126 -0.97 -17.30 -9.37
C ARG A 126 0.35 -17.26 -10.10
N ASN A 127 0.31 -17.43 -11.43
CA ASN A 127 1.50 -17.28 -12.25
C ASN A 127 1.99 -15.82 -12.22
N PRO A 128 3.19 -15.53 -11.69
CA PRO A 128 3.70 -14.16 -11.60
C PRO A 128 3.95 -13.52 -12.97
N ALA A 129 4.17 -14.31 -14.03
CA ALA A 129 4.33 -13.81 -15.40
C ALA A 129 3.02 -13.20 -15.97
N ARG A 130 1.87 -13.45 -15.32
CA ARG A 130 0.57 -12.93 -15.76
C ARG A 130 0.59 -11.40 -15.90
N TYR A 131 1.16 -10.68 -14.97
CA TYR A 131 1.22 -9.20 -15.01
C TYR A 131 2.01 -8.68 -16.20
N LEU A 132 3.11 -9.35 -16.58
CA LEU A 132 3.88 -9.02 -17.78
C LEU A 132 3.09 -9.32 -19.05
N ILE A 133 2.41 -10.47 -19.10
CA ILE A 133 1.58 -10.88 -20.24
C ILE A 133 0.41 -9.92 -20.43
N GLU A 134 -0.28 -9.55 -19.36
CA GLU A 134 -1.40 -8.59 -19.40
C GLU A 134 -0.94 -7.20 -19.87
N LYS A 135 0.25 -6.74 -19.42
CA LYS A 135 0.85 -5.50 -19.92
C LYS A 135 1.12 -5.53 -21.42
N VAL A 136 1.73 -6.62 -21.91
CA VAL A 136 2.02 -6.80 -23.34
C VAL A 136 0.74 -6.87 -24.18
N GLN A 137 -0.36 -7.38 -23.60
CA GLN A 137 -1.67 -7.47 -24.26
C GLN A 137 -2.51 -6.18 -24.12
N GLY A 138 -1.97 -5.10 -23.55
CA GLY A 138 -2.70 -3.85 -23.31
C GLY A 138 -3.85 -3.97 -22.29
N ARG A 139 -3.86 -5.03 -21.49
CA ARG A 139 -4.89 -5.30 -20.47
C ARG A 139 -4.41 -4.81 -19.11
N HIS A 140 -4.14 -3.50 -19.00
CA HIS A 140 -3.71 -2.92 -17.74
C HIS A 140 -4.82 -3.03 -16.69
N GLY A 141 -4.63 -3.86 -15.66
CA GLY A 141 -5.42 -3.85 -14.42
C GLY A 141 -6.95 -3.92 -14.52
N LEU A 142 -7.50 -3.97 -15.75
CA LEU A 142 -8.94 -3.87 -16.03
C LEU A 142 -9.75 -5.05 -15.48
N ASN A 143 -9.11 -6.16 -15.22
CA ASN A 143 -9.71 -7.29 -14.53
C ASN A 143 -9.28 -7.28 -13.07
N GLY A 144 -9.74 -6.29 -12.30
CA GLY A 144 -9.72 -6.39 -10.84
C GLY A 144 -10.09 -7.83 -10.48
N ASN A 145 -9.22 -8.50 -9.75
CA ASN A 145 -9.38 -9.91 -9.48
C ASN A 145 -10.67 -10.11 -8.67
N ALA A 146 -11.76 -10.46 -9.37
CA ALA A 146 -12.85 -11.10 -8.66
C ALA A 146 -12.24 -12.18 -7.75
N PRO A 147 -12.75 -12.36 -6.51
CA PRO A 147 -12.28 -13.43 -5.66
C PRO A 147 -12.21 -14.71 -6.48
N VAL A 148 -11.07 -15.41 -6.43
CA VAL A 148 -10.96 -16.69 -7.11
C VAL A 148 -12.05 -17.58 -6.50
N VAL A 149 -12.89 -18.18 -7.34
CA VAL A 149 -13.88 -19.15 -6.88
C VAL A 149 -13.16 -20.20 -6.04
N GLY A 150 -13.56 -20.33 -4.76
CA GLY A 150 -12.89 -21.20 -3.80
C GLY A 150 -11.75 -20.55 -2.99
N ALA A 151 -11.55 -19.23 -3.07
CA ALA A 151 -10.64 -18.54 -2.15
C ALA A 151 -11.10 -18.74 -0.69
N VAL A 152 -10.13 -19.03 0.19
CA VAL A 152 -10.38 -19.11 1.63
C VAL A 152 -10.68 -17.71 2.14
N HIS A 153 -11.80 -17.53 2.83
CA HIS A 153 -12.10 -16.29 3.53
C HIS A 153 -11.25 -16.20 4.80
N ASN A 154 -10.62 -15.07 5.01
CA ASN A 154 -9.94 -14.76 6.26
C ASN A 154 -10.95 -14.33 7.32
N GLU A 155 -10.61 -14.51 8.59
CA GLU A 155 -11.35 -13.97 9.74
C GLU A 155 -11.02 -12.48 9.93
N TRP A 156 -11.22 -11.67 8.88
CA TRP A 156 -10.88 -10.23 8.85
C TRP A 156 -11.63 -9.45 9.93
N GLU A 157 -12.78 -9.94 10.36
CA GLU A 157 -13.57 -9.38 11.45
C GLU A 157 -12.76 -9.32 12.75
N ARG A 158 -11.88 -10.28 13.01
CA ARG A 158 -10.99 -10.26 14.18
C ARG A 158 -10.00 -9.10 14.13
N ILE A 159 -9.52 -8.73 12.93
CA ILE A 159 -8.64 -7.57 12.76
C ILE A 159 -9.45 -6.30 12.97
N ARG A 160 -10.63 -6.20 12.36
CA ARG A 160 -11.56 -5.09 12.55
C ARG A 160 -11.84 -4.89 14.04
N ASP A 161 -12.28 -5.93 14.74
CA ASP A 161 -12.68 -5.85 16.14
C ASP A 161 -11.50 -5.41 17.03
N ALA A 162 -10.28 -5.84 16.72
CA ALA A 162 -9.08 -5.40 17.45
C ALA A 162 -8.72 -3.93 17.17
N PHE A 163 -8.83 -3.47 15.92
CA PHE A 163 -8.58 -2.09 15.56
C PHE A 163 -9.66 -1.17 16.13
N ASP A 164 -10.94 -1.53 16.01
CA ASP A 164 -12.05 -0.79 16.59
C ASP A 164 -11.94 -0.70 18.12
N ALA A 165 -11.57 -1.79 18.79
CA ALA A 165 -11.34 -1.82 20.24
C ALA A 165 -10.20 -0.91 20.71
N SER A 166 -9.21 -0.64 19.84
CA SER A 166 -8.14 0.33 20.09
C SER A 166 -8.54 1.79 19.80
N GLY A 167 -9.75 2.00 19.28
CA GLY A 167 -10.26 3.32 18.90
C GLY A 167 -9.85 3.78 17.49
N TRP A 168 -9.31 2.90 16.68
CA TRP A 168 -9.05 3.21 15.28
C TRP A 168 -10.36 3.30 14.49
N LEU A 169 -10.44 4.26 13.56
CA LEU A 169 -11.62 4.47 12.75
C LEU A 169 -11.58 3.61 11.50
N ASN A 170 -12.61 2.79 11.34
CA ASN A 170 -12.86 2.05 10.12
C ASN A 170 -13.37 2.98 9.03
N LEU A 171 -12.61 3.13 7.95
CA LEU A 171 -12.96 3.99 6.82
C LEU A 171 -13.48 3.21 5.60
N THR A 172 -13.90 1.96 5.77
CA THR A 172 -14.40 1.11 4.68
C THR A 172 -15.72 1.65 4.12
N ASN A 173 -15.64 2.41 3.01
CA ASN A 173 -16.76 3.14 2.40
C ASN A 173 -17.48 4.06 3.40
N THR A 174 -16.73 4.77 4.22
CA THR A 174 -17.28 5.67 5.24
C THR A 174 -16.35 6.87 5.49
N ARG A 175 -16.83 7.83 6.26
CA ARG A 175 -16.11 9.02 6.70
C ARG A 175 -15.83 8.93 8.19
N GLY A 176 -14.80 9.64 8.64
CA GLY A 176 -14.45 9.74 10.05
C GLY A 176 -13.61 10.97 10.33
N ARG A 177 -13.40 11.30 11.60
CA ARG A 177 -12.60 12.46 12.03
C ARG A 177 -11.69 12.07 13.18
N LEU A 178 -10.47 12.63 13.16
CA LEU A 178 -9.56 12.61 14.30
C LEU A 178 -9.24 14.04 14.70
N LYS A 179 -9.20 14.26 16.00
CA LYS A 179 -8.67 15.51 16.58
C LYS A 179 -7.23 15.28 17.02
N VAL A 180 -6.31 16.06 16.43
CA VAL A 180 -4.87 15.93 16.65
C VAL A 180 -4.31 17.29 17.06
N ASP A 181 -3.98 17.46 18.34
CA ASP A 181 -3.43 18.71 18.88
C ASP A 181 -4.22 19.97 18.48
N GLY A 182 -5.54 19.87 18.53
CA GLY A 182 -6.44 20.97 18.21
C GLY A 182 -6.82 21.06 16.72
N LEU A 183 -6.16 20.35 15.82
CA LEU A 183 -6.56 20.26 14.41
C LEU A 183 -7.64 19.18 14.21
N GLU A 184 -8.65 19.50 13.44
CA GLU A 184 -9.68 18.56 12.99
C GLU A 184 -9.28 17.99 11.62
N ILE A 185 -8.96 16.71 11.57
CA ILE A 185 -8.61 16.01 10.33
C ILE A 185 -9.77 15.09 9.95
N ALA A 186 -10.40 15.40 8.83
CA ALA A 186 -11.47 14.58 8.26
C ALA A 186 -10.88 13.53 7.30
N PHE A 187 -11.46 12.36 7.31
CA PHE A 187 -11.06 11.25 6.46
C PHE A 187 -12.27 10.74 5.67
N THR A 188 -12.02 10.39 4.42
CA THR A 188 -12.98 9.65 3.59
C THR A 188 -12.27 8.44 3.03
N GLY A 189 -12.76 7.25 3.36
CA GLY A 189 -12.15 6.01 2.93
C GLY A 189 -13.02 5.18 2.00
N LEU A 190 -12.37 4.37 1.18
CA LEU A 190 -13.00 3.38 0.31
C LEU A 190 -12.60 1.97 0.70
N ASP A 191 -13.53 1.02 0.56
CA ASP A 191 -13.21 -0.40 0.51
C ASP A 191 -12.39 -0.69 -0.76
N ASP A 192 -11.80 -1.86 -0.88
CA ASP A 192 -10.79 -2.18 -1.88
C ASP A 192 -11.31 -2.13 -3.33
N PRO A 193 -10.81 -1.18 -4.14
CA PRO A 193 -11.15 -1.08 -5.55
C PRO A 193 -10.66 -2.28 -6.38
N HIS A 194 -9.60 -2.97 -5.94
CA HIS A 194 -9.02 -4.10 -6.64
C HIS A 194 -10.00 -5.27 -6.80
N ILE A 195 -10.83 -5.48 -5.79
CA ILE A 195 -11.89 -6.49 -5.78
C ILE A 195 -13.29 -5.89 -5.95
N LYS A 196 -13.36 -4.62 -6.41
CA LYS A 196 -14.61 -3.90 -6.74
C LYS A 196 -15.58 -3.78 -5.54
N ARG A 197 -15.03 -3.57 -4.35
CA ARG A 197 -15.82 -3.32 -3.14
C ARG A 197 -15.99 -1.84 -2.82
N ASP A 198 -15.23 -0.97 -3.50
CA ASP A 198 -15.34 0.48 -3.41
C ASP A 198 -16.76 0.95 -3.77
N ARG A 199 -17.31 1.83 -2.94
CA ARG A 199 -18.65 2.42 -3.08
C ARG A 199 -18.54 3.92 -2.86
N TYR A 200 -17.95 4.62 -3.86
CA TYR A 200 -17.72 6.06 -3.76
C TYR A 200 -19.02 6.82 -3.52
N GLU A 201 -20.14 6.38 -4.11
CA GLU A 201 -21.46 6.94 -3.95
C GLU A 201 -21.95 7.06 -2.49
N ARG A 202 -21.39 6.24 -1.57
CA ARG A 202 -21.73 6.30 -0.13
C ARG A 202 -21.00 7.42 0.59
N VAL A 203 -19.91 7.89 0.04
CA VAL A 203 -19.00 8.86 0.66
C VAL A 203 -18.73 10.06 -0.24
N ALA A 204 -19.41 10.14 -1.38
CA ALA A 204 -19.26 11.22 -2.34
C ALA A 204 -19.52 12.59 -1.69
N GLY A 205 -18.84 13.61 -2.20
CA GLY A 205 -18.87 14.99 -1.74
C GLY A 205 -17.50 15.47 -1.31
N GLY A 206 -17.30 16.77 -1.40
CA GLY A 206 -16.01 17.43 -1.17
C GLY A 206 -15.47 17.32 0.25
N PRO A 207 -14.31 17.93 0.48
CA PRO A 207 -13.72 18.13 1.79
C PRO A 207 -14.71 18.75 2.77
N GLU A 208 -14.60 18.35 4.03
CA GLU A 208 -15.42 18.93 5.09
C GLU A 208 -14.94 20.35 5.40
N THR A 209 -15.84 21.33 5.30
CA THR A 209 -15.51 22.76 5.38
C THR A 209 -15.15 23.22 6.79
N ASP A 210 -15.48 22.43 7.80
CA ASP A 210 -15.17 22.65 9.21
C ASP A 210 -13.97 21.81 9.70
N ALA A 211 -13.27 21.13 8.79
CA ALA A 211 -12.03 20.43 9.06
C ALA A 211 -10.82 21.21 8.54
N ASP A 212 -9.70 21.14 9.27
CA ASP A 212 -8.44 21.76 8.88
C ASP A 212 -7.77 21.04 7.70
N LEU A 213 -8.04 19.75 7.56
CA LEU A 213 -7.56 18.91 6.46
C LEU A 213 -8.56 17.78 6.19
N SER A 214 -8.83 17.52 4.91
CA SER A 214 -9.55 16.32 4.47
C SER A 214 -8.62 15.38 3.69
N VAL A 215 -8.60 14.10 4.06
CA VAL A 215 -7.71 13.08 3.50
C VAL A 215 -8.54 11.95 2.90
N GLY A 216 -8.27 11.63 1.62
CA GLY A 216 -8.78 10.42 0.97
C GLY A 216 -7.90 9.21 1.35
N VAL A 217 -8.51 8.08 1.72
CA VAL A 217 -7.78 6.85 2.06
C VAL A 217 -8.36 5.70 1.24
N VAL A 218 -7.49 5.00 0.52
CA VAL A 218 -7.89 3.86 -0.30
C VAL A 218 -6.77 2.81 -0.31
N HIS A 219 -7.13 1.52 -0.35
CA HIS A 219 -6.11 0.48 -0.46
C HIS A 219 -5.41 0.57 -1.82
N ALA A 220 -6.12 0.32 -2.91
CA ALA A 220 -5.55 0.26 -4.25
C ALA A 220 -5.79 1.56 -5.03
N PRO A 221 -4.73 2.21 -5.57
CA PRO A 221 -4.81 3.51 -6.24
C PRO A 221 -5.32 3.40 -7.68
N TYR A 222 -6.53 2.84 -7.87
CA TYR A 222 -7.19 2.84 -9.17
C TYR A 222 -7.57 4.25 -9.59
N LEU A 223 -7.36 4.58 -10.87
CA LEU A 223 -7.62 5.93 -11.40
C LEU A 223 -9.04 6.40 -11.11
N ARG A 224 -10.07 5.53 -11.24
CA ARG A 224 -11.45 5.88 -10.92
C ARG A 224 -11.65 6.41 -9.49
N SER A 225 -10.92 5.83 -8.52
CA SER A 225 -11.00 6.26 -7.12
C SER A 225 -10.19 7.53 -6.90
N LEU A 226 -9.01 7.64 -7.52
CA LEU A 226 -8.17 8.84 -7.46
C LEU A 226 -8.86 10.02 -8.14
N ASP A 227 -9.47 9.81 -9.31
CA ASP A 227 -10.23 10.83 -10.05
C ASP A 227 -11.40 11.35 -9.21
N ALA A 228 -12.15 10.44 -8.58
CA ALA A 228 -13.30 10.81 -7.75
C ALA A 228 -12.88 11.67 -6.55
N PHE A 229 -11.90 11.24 -5.76
CA PHE A 229 -11.38 12.04 -4.64
C PHE A 229 -10.83 13.40 -5.11
N THR A 230 -10.05 13.39 -6.19
CA THR A 230 -9.41 14.61 -6.68
C THR A 230 -10.44 15.59 -7.26
N ALA A 231 -11.41 15.10 -8.03
CA ALA A 231 -12.47 15.93 -8.60
C ALA A 231 -13.35 16.57 -7.52
N ASP A 232 -13.56 15.87 -6.40
CA ASP A 232 -14.24 16.39 -5.23
C ASP A 232 -13.38 17.38 -4.41
N GLY A 233 -12.09 17.55 -4.73
CA GLY A 233 -11.22 18.56 -4.14
C GLY A 233 -10.40 18.09 -2.93
N TYR A 234 -10.24 16.79 -2.68
CA TYR A 234 -9.37 16.29 -1.60
C TYR A 234 -7.91 16.67 -1.86
N PRO A 235 -7.24 17.37 -0.93
CA PRO A 235 -5.86 17.83 -1.13
C PRO A 235 -4.81 16.72 -0.95
N LEU A 236 -5.13 15.63 -0.25
CA LEU A 236 -4.24 14.51 0.04
C LEU A 236 -4.98 13.18 -0.11
N ILE A 237 -4.34 12.23 -0.81
CA ILE A 237 -4.81 10.84 -0.94
C ILE A 237 -3.68 9.91 -0.52
N LEU A 238 -4.00 8.92 0.34
CA LEU A 238 -3.07 7.89 0.82
C LEU A 238 -3.49 6.53 0.30
N ALA A 239 -2.56 5.79 -0.31
CA ALA A 239 -2.80 4.48 -0.90
C ALA A 239 -1.65 3.50 -0.71
N GLY A 240 -1.89 2.21 -0.96
CA GLY A 240 -0.95 1.09 -0.91
C GLY A 240 -0.98 0.22 -2.16
N HIS A 241 -1.07 -1.12 -1.97
CA HIS A 241 -1.37 -2.13 -2.99
C HIS A 241 -0.28 -2.41 -4.03
N THR A 242 0.40 -1.41 -4.53
CA THR A 242 1.31 -1.52 -5.68
C THR A 242 2.61 -2.23 -5.37
N HIS A 243 2.94 -2.37 -4.10
CA HIS A 243 4.25 -2.85 -3.63
C HIS A 243 5.45 -2.10 -4.26
N GLY A 244 5.21 -0.86 -4.75
CA GLY A 244 6.19 -0.07 -5.48
C GLY A 244 6.68 -0.75 -6.76
N GLY A 245 5.84 -1.62 -7.36
CA GLY A 245 6.16 -2.46 -8.51
C GLY A 245 6.92 -3.74 -8.15
N GLN A 246 7.24 -3.97 -6.88
CA GLN A 246 7.87 -5.16 -6.30
C GLN A 246 9.22 -5.59 -6.92
N LEU A 247 9.30 -5.70 -8.24
CA LEU A 247 10.50 -5.95 -9.02
C LEU A 247 10.77 -4.74 -9.92
N CYS A 248 11.80 -3.97 -9.59
CA CYS A 248 12.20 -2.79 -10.34
C CYS A 248 13.53 -3.00 -11.04
N ILE A 249 13.72 -2.33 -12.16
CA ILE A 249 15.04 -2.23 -12.78
C ILE A 249 15.75 -1.04 -12.12
N PRO A 250 16.99 -1.23 -11.59
CA PRO A 250 17.78 -0.13 -11.06
C PRO A 250 17.86 1.03 -12.05
N PHE A 251 17.64 2.26 -11.57
CA PHE A 251 17.60 3.52 -12.34
C PHE A 251 16.46 3.69 -13.34
N TYR A 252 15.72 2.63 -13.68
CA TYR A 252 14.55 2.70 -14.57
C TYR A 252 13.24 2.74 -13.78
N GLY A 253 13.14 1.99 -12.66
CA GLY A 253 11.92 1.91 -11.86
C GLY A 253 11.09 0.64 -12.08
N ALA A 254 9.81 0.72 -11.75
CA ALA A 254 8.88 -0.39 -11.83
C ALA A 254 8.56 -0.79 -13.26
N LEU A 255 8.48 -2.11 -13.51
CA LEU A 255 8.10 -2.64 -14.81
C LEU A 255 6.58 -2.75 -14.99
N VAL A 256 5.88 -3.01 -13.90
CA VAL A 256 4.43 -3.25 -13.89
C VAL A 256 3.81 -2.66 -12.63
N THR A 257 2.52 -2.33 -12.73
CA THR A 257 1.64 -2.12 -11.59
C THR A 257 0.59 -3.22 -11.60
N ASN A 258 0.00 -3.49 -10.48
CA ASN A 258 -1.14 -4.41 -10.35
C ASN A 258 -2.49 -3.67 -10.38
N CYS A 259 -2.50 -2.42 -10.84
CA CYS A 259 -3.66 -1.57 -11.08
C CYS A 259 -3.44 -0.74 -12.36
N ASP A 260 -4.28 0.26 -12.61
CA ASP A 260 -4.20 1.13 -13.79
C ASP A 260 -3.37 2.42 -13.57
N LEU A 261 -2.69 2.54 -12.41
CA LEU A 261 -1.78 3.65 -12.11
C LEU A 261 -0.49 3.53 -12.93
N ASP A 262 0.08 4.66 -13.32
CA ASP A 262 1.37 4.72 -14.02
C ASP A 262 2.52 4.14 -13.19
N THR A 263 3.47 3.48 -13.84
CA THR A 263 4.64 2.89 -13.18
C THR A 263 5.53 3.89 -12.46
N ASP A 264 5.52 5.16 -12.86
CA ASP A 264 6.31 6.23 -12.23
C ASP A 264 5.74 6.69 -10.90
N ARG A 265 4.44 6.41 -10.65
CA ARG A 265 3.73 6.81 -9.43
C ARG A 265 3.46 5.66 -8.47
N VAL A 266 4.04 4.48 -8.69
CA VAL A 266 3.77 3.28 -7.88
C VAL A 266 4.25 3.36 -6.44
N LYS A 267 5.02 4.38 -6.07
CA LYS A 267 5.46 4.63 -4.69
C LYS A 267 5.92 6.07 -4.48
N GLY A 268 5.82 6.50 -3.23
CA GLY A 268 6.25 7.83 -2.81
C GLY A 268 5.20 8.90 -3.11
N LEU A 269 5.63 10.15 -3.03
CA LEU A 269 4.77 11.31 -3.23
C LEU A 269 4.74 11.72 -4.70
N SER A 270 3.56 11.92 -5.21
CA SER A 270 3.26 12.45 -6.54
C SER A 270 2.03 13.36 -6.49
N THR A 271 1.56 13.83 -7.63
CA THR A 271 0.30 14.57 -7.74
C THR A 271 -0.67 13.85 -8.65
N HIS A 272 -1.97 14.01 -8.37
CA HIS A 272 -3.05 13.56 -9.23
C HIS A 272 -3.94 14.74 -9.61
N ARG A 273 -4.47 14.75 -10.84
CA ARG A 273 -5.32 15.85 -11.35
C ARG A 273 -6.59 15.30 -11.94
N ALA A 274 -7.72 15.81 -11.48
CA ALA A 274 -9.05 15.51 -12.01
C ALA A 274 -10.03 16.62 -11.64
N GLY A 275 -11.08 16.84 -12.46
CA GLY A 275 -12.15 17.80 -12.16
C GLY A 275 -11.69 19.25 -11.95
N GLY A 276 -10.54 19.65 -12.49
CA GLY A 276 -9.96 20.98 -12.27
C GLY A 276 -9.16 21.13 -10.97
N HIS A 277 -9.07 20.08 -10.14
CA HIS A 277 -8.34 20.05 -8.88
C HIS A 277 -7.03 19.26 -8.99
N THR A 278 -6.15 19.48 -8.02
CA THR A 278 -4.88 18.74 -7.87
C THR A 278 -4.79 18.24 -6.43
N ALA A 279 -4.54 16.94 -6.26
CA ALA A 279 -4.28 16.30 -4.98
C ALA A 279 -2.81 15.86 -4.87
N HIS A 280 -2.23 15.91 -3.68
CA HIS A 280 -1.06 15.10 -3.36
C HIS A 280 -1.48 13.64 -3.24
N LEU A 281 -0.77 12.74 -3.91
CA LEU A 281 -0.95 11.30 -3.82
C LEU A 281 0.30 10.68 -3.21
N HIS A 282 0.16 10.01 -2.07
CA HIS A 282 1.24 9.18 -1.55
C HIS A 282 0.86 7.71 -1.65
N VAL A 283 1.67 6.94 -2.39
CA VAL A 283 1.51 5.50 -2.52
C VAL A 283 2.64 4.80 -1.75
N SER A 284 2.27 3.97 -0.78
CA SER A 284 3.22 3.17 -0.01
C SER A 284 3.75 2.00 -0.86
N ALA A 285 5.06 1.72 -0.76
CA ALA A 285 5.61 0.48 -1.35
C ALA A 285 5.35 -0.76 -0.49
N GLY A 286 4.70 -0.60 0.66
CA GLY A 286 4.27 -1.69 1.53
C GLY A 286 5.36 -2.33 2.37
N CYS A 287 4.95 -2.86 3.53
CA CYS A 287 5.82 -3.46 4.55
C CYS A 287 6.14 -4.94 4.29
N GLY A 288 5.51 -5.56 3.29
CA GLY A 288 5.65 -7.00 3.07
C GLY A 288 5.62 -7.41 1.61
N THR A 289 5.39 -8.68 1.42
CA THR A 289 5.22 -9.35 0.13
C THR A 289 4.17 -10.44 0.30
N SER A 290 3.44 -10.75 -0.76
CA SER A 290 2.55 -11.91 -0.75
C SER A 290 3.34 -13.20 -0.44
N ARG A 291 2.71 -14.15 0.25
CA ARG A 291 3.28 -15.45 0.62
C ARG A 291 3.88 -16.21 -0.57
N TYR A 292 3.22 -16.13 -1.74
CA TYR A 292 3.63 -16.88 -2.93
C TYR A 292 4.58 -16.14 -3.87
N THR A 293 4.85 -14.85 -3.60
CA THR A 293 5.83 -14.05 -4.32
C THR A 293 6.72 -13.26 -3.34
N PRO A 294 7.48 -13.97 -2.47
CA PRO A 294 8.24 -13.35 -1.40
C PRO A 294 9.56 -12.74 -1.91
N VAL A 295 9.48 -11.90 -2.93
CA VAL A 295 10.64 -11.30 -3.59
C VAL A 295 10.49 -9.79 -3.68
N ARG A 296 11.61 -9.06 -3.51
CA ARG A 296 11.75 -7.62 -3.77
C ARG A 296 13.08 -7.39 -4.46
N PHE A 297 13.08 -6.56 -5.51
CA PHE A 297 14.32 -6.19 -6.20
C PHE A 297 14.31 -4.71 -6.57
N ALA A 298 15.33 -3.97 -6.13
CA ALA A 298 15.44 -2.51 -6.21
C ALA A 298 14.19 -1.77 -5.66
N CYS A 299 13.47 -2.43 -4.75
CA CYS A 299 12.25 -1.94 -4.12
C CYS A 299 12.03 -2.58 -2.74
N PRO A 300 12.87 -2.29 -1.74
CA PRO A 300 12.75 -2.87 -0.40
C PRO A 300 11.41 -2.52 0.24
N PRO A 301 10.92 -3.36 1.19
CA PRO A 301 9.73 -3.05 1.97
C PRO A 301 9.92 -1.78 2.79
N GLU A 302 8.87 -0.97 2.90
CA GLU A 302 8.93 0.29 3.65
C GLU A 302 7.61 0.63 4.36
N ALA A 303 7.73 1.33 5.48
CA ALA A 303 6.70 2.17 6.06
C ALA A 303 7.06 3.64 5.79
N THR A 304 6.07 4.53 5.78
CA THR A 304 6.33 5.95 5.52
C THR A 304 5.90 6.81 6.70
N LEU A 305 6.83 7.64 7.19
CA LEU A 305 6.52 8.75 8.08
C LEU A 305 6.32 10.01 7.23
N LEU A 306 5.07 10.41 7.03
CA LEU A 306 4.74 11.68 6.41
C LEU A 306 4.78 12.78 7.48
N THR A 307 5.38 13.91 7.12
CA THR A 307 5.28 15.16 7.89
C THR A 307 4.40 16.11 7.10
N LEU A 308 3.16 16.27 7.54
CA LEU A 308 2.26 17.25 6.96
C LEU A 308 2.66 18.63 7.48
N THR A 309 2.88 19.59 6.59
CA THR A 309 3.32 20.94 6.93
C THR A 309 2.32 21.97 6.42
N PRO A 310 2.33 23.19 6.99
CA PRO A 310 1.60 24.31 6.41
C PRO A 310 1.97 24.51 4.94
N GLN A 311 1.02 24.99 4.16
CA GLN A 311 1.26 25.51 2.83
C GLN A 311 2.00 26.86 2.96
N ASP A 312 2.87 27.19 1.99
CA ASP A 312 3.62 28.46 1.93
C ASP A 312 2.69 29.65 1.63
#